data_f47a979b625a5ce4d90892d12f91c8a9
#
_entry.id   f47a979b625a5ce4d90892d12f91c8a9
#
_cell.length_a   1.000
_cell.length_b   1.000
_cell.length_c   1.000
_cell.angle_alpha   90.00
_cell.angle_beta   90.00
_cell.angle_gamma   90.00
#
_symmetry.space_group_name_H-M   'P 1'
#
loop_
_entity.id
_entity.type
_entity.pdbx_description
1 polymer ?
#
loop_
_entity_poly.entity_id
_entity_poly.type
_entity_poly.pdbx_seq_one_letter_code
_entity_poly.pdbx_strand_id
1 'polypeptide(L)'
;MKKLLILTFLTVYISNVYSQDNLIKANNDFSFKIYNATKPDLKNFFISPFSLNIALSIANEGAKNTTRKEIDKLLSIQNIDNRAESYSTLISRVTSQINFENKAGNQLYLANSMWINKDLKLNKTFQKTIENNYSSEIFRFNKKSLSTTNKELSDWVSQKTQNKIKNITGINKDTKLTIINAIYFMGEWNIPFKKEKTKEKKFHTIQKEEIDVDFMNNNALYNYYEDNEIQCVYLPYKKDQFKMIVILPKEMYGLNEIEKKLNPEYLSNIEKSNLRREVQLSFPKFKIESELFPIESIEKMGYTEMFSNKADFSNMSDDFIKIGNITHKTFIEIDETKTEAAAITEIGMVGNGTLRKTKPTIKIFNADHPFIFLIVEKKTDAILFIGRFVEK
;
A
#
# COMPACT_ATOMS: atom_id res chain seq x y z
N MET A 1 13.21 35.59 -26.93
CA MET A 1 13.65 34.86 -25.73
C MET A 1 12.52 34.50 -24.77
N LYS A 2 11.64 35.40 -24.29
CA LYS A 2 10.56 35.05 -23.36
C LYS A 2 9.57 33.98 -23.87
N LYS A 3 9.18 33.97 -25.16
CA LYS A 3 8.28 32.94 -25.73
C LYS A 3 8.93 31.55 -25.82
N LEU A 4 10.23 31.44 -26.01
CA LEU A 4 10.95 30.17 -26.06
C LEU A 4 11.10 29.56 -24.65
N LEU A 5 11.30 30.39 -23.62
CA LEU A 5 11.34 29.97 -22.22
C LEU A 5 9.97 29.42 -21.74
N ILE A 6 8.87 30.07 -22.14
CA ILE A 6 7.52 29.63 -21.76
C ILE A 6 7.18 28.28 -22.43
N LEU A 7 7.60 28.07 -23.68
CA LEU A 7 7.38 26.82 -24.39
C LEU A 7 8.16 25.64 -23.76
N THR A 8 9.41 25.88 -23.36
CA THR A 8 10.24 24.87 -22.67
C THR A 8 9.72 24.55 -21.28
N PHE A 9 9.24 25.54 -20.51
CA PHE A 9 8.59 25.28 -19.22
C PHE A 9 7.28 24.49 -19.37
N LEU A 10 6.49 24.78 -20.40
CA LEU A 10 5.23 24.08 -20.65
C LEU A 10 5.46 22.64 -21.08
N THR A 11 6.46 22.37 -21.91
CA THR A 11 6.82 20.99 -22.34
C THR A 11 7.38 20.16 -21.20
N VAL A 12 8.23 20.72 -20.35
CA VAL A 12 8.75 20.04 -19.15
C VAL A 12 7.65 19.76 -18.13
N TYR A 13 6.71 20.70 -17.93
CA TYR A 13 5.57 20.50 -17.04
C TYR A 13 4.63 19.40 -17.54
N ILE A 14 4.31 19.40 -18.84
CA ILE A 14 3.45 18.36 -19.44
C ILE A 14 4.14 16.99 -19.38
N SER A 15 5.43 16.88 -19.66
CA SER A 15 6.16 15.61 -19.58
C SER A 15 6.21 15.04 -18.15
N ASN A 16 6.36 15.91 -17.14
CA ASN A 16 6.33 15.48 -15.75
C ASN A 16 4.95 14.97 -15.29
N VAL A 17 3.86 15.60 -15.73
CA VAL A 17 2.50 15.14 -15.42
C VAL A 17 2.24 13.78 -16.07
N TYR A 18 2.59 13.59 -17.34
CA TYR A 18 2.47 12.31 -18.05
C TYR A 18 3.29 11.19 -17.39
N SER A 19 4.50 11.50 -16.94
CA SER A 19 5.37 10.54 -16.25
C SER A 19 4.77 10.10 -14.91
N GLN A 20 4.12 11.00 -14.16
CA GLN A 20 3.46 10.68 -12.89
C GLN A 20 2.24 9.78 -13.07
N ASP A 21 1.37 10.07 -14.03
CA ASP A 21 0.19 9.26 -14.31
C ASP A 21 0.58 7.83 -14.75
N ASN A 22 1.62 7.71 -15.58
CA ASN A 22 2.17 6.42 -15.99
C ASN A 22 2.76 5.64 -14.81
N LEU A 23 3.46 6.31 -13.89
CA LEU A 23 4.02 5.69 -12.70
C LEU A 23 2.93 5.17 -11.74
N ILE A 24 1.85 5.93 -11.58
CA ILE A 24 0.69 5.52 -10.76
C ILE A 24 0.01 4.30 -11.38
N LYS A 25 -0.20 4.32 -12.69
CA LYS A 25 -0.75 3.16 -13.41
C LYS A 25 0.14 1.93 -13.25
N ALA A 26 1.45 2.08 -13.42
CA ALA A 26 2.43 1.01 -13.22
C ALA A 26 2.39 0.47 -11.77
N ASN A 27 2.31 1.35 -10.78
CA ASN A 27 2.14 0.96 -9.38
C ASN A 27 0.87 0.15 -9.14
N ASN A 28 -0.25 0.58 -9.73
CA ASN A 28 -1.53 -0.11 -9.55
C ASN A 28 -1.55 -1.48 -10.28
N ASP A 29 -0.93 -1.58 -11.46
CA ASP A 29 -0.73 -2.84 -12.15
C ASP A 29 0.13 -3.81 -11.32
N PHE A 30 1.25 -3.33 -10.79
CA PHE A 30 2.12 -4.10 -9.90
C PHE A 30 1.39 -4.54 -8.63
N SER A 31 0.52 -3.68 -8.09
CA SER A 31 -0.21 -3.95 -6.84
C SER A 31 -1.04 -5.23 -6.92
N PHE A 32 -1.81 -5.40 -7.97
CA PHE A 32 -2.62 -6.63 -8.14
C PHE A 32 -1.76 -7.84 -8.51
N LYS A 33 -0.71 -7.66 -9.32
CA LYS A 33 0.22 -8.74 -9.68
C LYS A 33 0.88 -9.32 -8.42
N ILE A 34 1.47 -8.47 -7.58
CA ILE A 34 2.20 -8.94 -6.40
C ILE A 34 1.25 -9.48 -5.33
N TYR A 35 0.08 -8.87 -5.13
CA TYR A 35 -0.93 -9.38 -4.22
C TYR A 35 -1.34 -10.80 -4.59
N ASN A 36 -1.72 -11.04 -5.85
CA ASN A 36 -2.15 -12.35 -6.31
C ASN A 36 -1.04 -13.40 -6.26
N ALA A 37 0.22 -13.00 -6.46
CA ALA A 37 1.36 -13.90 -6.40
C ALA A 37 1.78 -14.27 -4.97
N THR A 38 1.44 -13.44 -3.97
CA THR A 38 1.99 -13.58 -2.62
C THR A 38 0.96 -13.87 -1.54
N LYS A 39 -0.33 -13.64 -1.80
CA LYS A 39 -1.38 -13.89 -0.81
C LYS A 39 -1.43 -15.36 -0.39
N PRO A 40 -1.55 -15.66 0.90
CA PRO A 40 -1.78 -17.01 1.39
C PRO A 40 -3.23 -17.44 1.14
N ASP A 41 -3.51 -18.73 1.09
CA ASP A 41 -4.86 -19.22 0.78
C ASP A 41 -5.87 -18.98 1.91
N LEU A 42 -5.49 -19.18 3.17
CA LEU A 42 -6.42 -19.27 4.29
C LEU A 42 -6.16 -18.25 5.42
N LYS A 43 -5.27 -17.29 5.23
CA LYS A 43 -4.88 -16.33 6.29
C LYS A 43 -5.19 -14.90 5.93
N ASN A 44 -5.35 -14.08 6.95
CA ASN A 44 -5.31 -12.64 6.81
C ASN A 44 -4.02 -12.23 6.11
N PHE A 45 -4.11 -11.22 5.27
CA PHE A 45 -2.96 -10.72 4.52
C PHE A 45 -3.06 -9.23 4.30
N PHE A 46 -1.94 -8.55 4.46
CA PHE A 46 -1.85 -7.11 4.25
C PHE A 46 -0.46 -6.76 3.72
N ILE A 47 -0.39 -6.14 2.58
CA ILE A 47 0.86 -5.70 1.97
C ILE A 47 0.77 -4.26 1.50
N SER A 48 1.92 -3.62 1.32
CA SER A 48 2.05 -2.36 0.60
C SER A 48 2.78 -2.57 -0.72
N PRO A 49 2.04 -2.76 -1.81
CA PRO A 49 2.66 -2.83 -3.14
C PRO A 49 3.43 -1.55 -3.48
N PHE A 50 2.91 -0.39 -3.07
CA PHE A 50 3.58 0.89 -3.24
C PHE A 50 4.99 0.91 -2.64
N SER A 51 5.10 0.47 -1.39
CA SER A 51 6.38 0.45 -0.69
C SER A 51 7.34 -0.59 -1.28
N LEU A 52 6.82 -1.77 -1.66
CA LEU A 52 7.61 -2.81 -2.32
C LEU A 52 8.05 -2.40 -3.73
N ASN A 53 7.21 -1.67 -4.47
CA ASN A 53 7.55 -1.08 -5.77
C ASN A 53 8.73 -0.12 -5.63
N ILE A 54 8.71 0.77 -4.64
CA ILE A 54 9.82 1.68 -4.34
C ILE A 54 11.10 0.88 -4.02
N ALA A 55 11.03 -0.14 -3.18
CA ALA A 55 12.17 -0.96 -2.78
C ALA A 55 12.82 -1.69 -3.99
N LEU A 56 12.00 -2.24 -4.88
CA LEU A 56 12.48 -2.85 -6.11
C LEU A 56 13.01 -1.81 -7.11
N SER A 57 12.45 -0.62 -7.15
CA SER A 57 12.94 0.48 -7.99
C SER A 57 14.32 0.98 -7.54
N ILE A 58 14.59 0.98 -6.24
CA ILE A 58 15.93 1.23 -5.70
C ILE A 58 16.94 0.22 -6.25
N ALA A 59 16.61 -1.06 -6.26
CA ALA A 59 17.45 -2.08 -6.86
C ALA A 59 17.62 -1.86 -8.38
N ASN A 60 16.54 -1.44 -9.05
CA ASN A 60 16.55 -1.16 -10.48
C ASN A 60 17.50 -0.03 -10.89
N GLU A 61 17.68 1.01 -10.05
CA GLU A 61 18.69 2.05 -10.32
C GLU A 61 20.11 1.48 -10.37
N GLY A 62 20.37 0.43 -9.59
CA GLY A 62 21.65 -0.29 -9.61
C GLY A 62 21.78 -1.32 -10.73
N ALA A 63 20.67 -1.72 -11.35
CA ALA A 63 20.65 -2.75 -12.37
C ALA A 63 21.05 -2.23 -13.76
N LYS A 64 21.56 -3.14 -14.61
CA LYS A 64 21.93 -2.88 -16.00
C LYS A 64 21.44 -4.01 -16.91
N ASN A 65 21.47 -3.78 -18.22
CA ASN A 65 21.18 -4.76 -19.25
C ASN A 65 19.87 -5.56 -19.03
N THR A 66 19.92 -6.87 -19.09
CA THR A 66 18.77 -7.78 -18.96
C THR A 66 18.14 -7.72 -17.57
N THR A 67 18.93 -7.61 -16.51
CA THR A 67 18.44 -7.48 -15.13
C THR A 67 17.58 -6.21 -14.98
N ARG A 68 18.02 -5.07 -15.51
CA ARG A 68 17.22 -3.84 -15.51
C ARG A 68 15.91 -4.01 -16.28
N LYS A 69 15.97 -4.60 -17.49
CA LYS A 69 14.77 -4.85 -18.31
C LYS A 69 13.77 -5.77 -17.61
N GLU A 70 14.25 -6.76 -16.89
CA GLU A 70 13.40 -7.69 -16.14
C GLU A 70 12.68 -6.98 -14.99
N ILE A 71 13.40 -6.16 -14.22
CA ILE A 71 12.79 -5.35 -13.14
C ILE A 71 11.83 -4.31 -13.72
N ASP A 72 12.18 -3.65 -14.82
CA ASP A 72 11.31 -2.71 -15.52
C ASP A 72 9.98 -3.38 -15.92
N LYS A 73 10.03 -4.61 -16.42
CA LYS A 73 8.85 -5.39 -16.81
C LYS A 73 8.01 -5.80 -15.60
N LEU A 74 8.66 -6.25 -14.51
CA LEU A 74 7.99 -6.58 -13.25
C LEU A 74 7.19 -5.38 -12.73
N LEU A 75 7.81 -4.22 -12.71
CA LEU A 75 7.24 -2.97 -12.18
C LEU A 75 6.36 -2.22 -13.21
N SER A 76 6.30 -2.67 -14.47
CA SER A 76 5.58 -2.01 -15.57
C SER A 76 6.05 -0.57 -15.88
N ILE A 77 7.37 -0.30 -15.69
CA ILE A 77 7.97 1.05 -15.81
C ILE A 77 8.84 1.24 -17.04
N GLN A 78 8.74 0.38 -18.05
CA GLN A 78 9.61 0.39 -19.25
C GLN A 78 9.59 1.73 -20.00
N ASN A 79 8.43 2.40 -20.00
CA ASN A 79 8.17 3.62 -20.74
C ASN A 79 8.14 4.88 -19.85
N ILE A 80 8.78 4.81 -18.67
CA ILE A 80 8.84 5.95 -17.76
C ILE A 80 10.22 6.58 -17.83
N ASP A 81 10.27 7.82 -18.33
CA ASP A 81 11.46 8.65 -18.33
C ASP A 81 11.67 9.29 -16.95
N ASN A 82 12.92 9.69 -16.65
CA ASN A 82 13.29 10.38 -15.40
C ASN A 82 12.74 9.68 -14.15
N ARG A 83 12.89 8.36 -14.08
CA ARG A 83 12.27 7.48 -13.07
C ARG A 83 12.57 7.94 -11.65
N ALA A 84 13.83 8.20 -11.32
CA ALA A 84 14.22 8.60 -9.97
C ALA A 84 13.50 9.89 -9.53
N GLU A 85 13.36 10.87 -10.39
CA GLU A 85 12.63 12.11 -10.12
C GLU A 85 11.12 11.87 -10.00
N SER A 86 10.57 10.98 -10.84
CA SER A 86 9.17 10.59 -10.80
C SER A 86 8.83 9.89 -9.48
N TYR A 87 9.69 8.97 -9.01
CA TYR A 87 9.54 8.34 -7.69
C TYR A 87 9.69 9.36 -6.56
N SER A 88 10.69 10.25 -6.63
CA SER A 88 10.85 11.31 -5.64
C SER A 88 9.60 12.17 -5.49
N THR A 89 9.00 12.56 -6.61
CA THR A 89 7.76 13.35 -6.64
C THR A 89 6.59 12.56 -6.05
N LEU A 90 6.42 11.29 -6.41
CA LEU A 90 5.34 10.44 -5.91
C LEU A 90 5.49 10.18 -4.40
N ILE A 91 6.69 9.83 -3.94
CA ILE A 91 6.99 9.61 -2.51
C ILE A 91 6.70 10.89 -1.73
N SER A 92 7.23 12.04 -2.18
CA SER A 92 7.02 13.32 -1.53
C SER A 92 5.54 13.69 -1.47
N ARG A 93 4.78 13.45 -2.53
CA ARG A 93 3.36 13.73 -2.59
C ARG A 93 2.59 12.88 -1.57
N VAL A 94 2.84 11.58 -1.52
CA VAL A 94 2.17 10.66 -0.59
C VAL A 94 2.56 10.97 0.86
N THR A 95 3.83 11.28 1.12
CA THR A 95 4.33 11.54 2.48
C THR A 95 4.09 12.98 2.96
N SER A 96 4.12 13.99 2.09
CA SER A 96 3.91 15.40 2.48
C SER A 96 2.49 15.70 2.94
N GLN A 97 1.52 14.87 2.56
CA GLN A 97 0.13 15.00 3.00
C GLN A 97 -0.04 14.59 4.48
N ILE A 98 1.01 14.06 5.09
CA ILE A 98 1.02 13.51 6.43
C ILE A 98 1.66 14.52 7.36
N ASN A 99 0.91 14.95 8.35
CA ASN A 99 1.39 15.95 9.30
C ASN A 99 2.19 15.27 10.42
N PHE A 100 3.52 15.20 10.27
CA PHE A 100 4.42 14.61 11.28
C PHE A 100 4.49 15.44 12.59
N GLU A 101 4.17 16.72 12.55
CA GLU A 101 4.28 17.61 13.69
C GLU A 101 3.10 17.49 14.66
N ASN A 102 1.90 17.21 14.15
CA ASN A 102 0.72 16.95 14.98
C ASN A 102 0.39 15.45 14.87
N LYS A 103 0.50 14.72 15.97
CA LYS A 103 0.11 13.31 16.10
C LYS A 103 -1.38 13.03 15.79
N ALA A 104 -2.11 14.04 15.32
CA ALA A 104 -3.51 13.96 14.91
C ALA A 104 -3.64 13.85 13.39
N GLY A 105 -4.50 12.96 12.93
CA GLY A 105 -4.79 12.71 11.52
C GLY A 105 -4.08 11.47 10.95
N ASN A 106 -4.04 11.40 9.62
CA ASN A 106 -3.45 10.25 8.95
C ASN A 106 -1.93 10.24 9.07
N GLN A 107 -1.34 9.09 9.31
CA GLN A 107 0.10 8.89 9.41
C GLN A 107 0.52 7.70 8.57
N LEU A 108 1.56 7.89 7.76
CA LEU A 108 2.18 6.83 6.97
C LEU A 108 3.68 6.84 7.30
N TYR A 109 4.18 5.75 7.80
CA TYR A 109 5.58 5.58 8.13
C TYR A 109 6.20 4.61 7.14
N LEU A 110 6.99 5.15 6.23
CA LEU A 110 7.69 4.40 5.20
C LEU A 110 9.15 4.25 5.61
N ALA A 111 9.61 3.02 5.74
CA ALA A 111 10.97 2.68 6.07
C ALA A 111 11.58 1.79 4.98
N ASN A 112 12.32 2.41 4.07
CA ASN A 112 13.08 1.73 3.04
C ASN A 112 14.57 1.77 3.38
N SER A 113 15.23 0.64 3.36
CA SER A 113 16.66 0.57 3.54
C SER A 113 17.30 -0.56 2.76
N MET A 114 18.56 -0.33 2.42
CA MET A 114 19.42 -1.31 1.81
C MET A 114 20.56 -1.66 2.80
N TRP A 115 20.65 -2.93 3.13
CA TRP A 115 21.71 -3.45 4.01
C TRP A 115 22.73 -4.20 3.17
N ILE A 116 23.95 -3.70 3.16
CA ILE A 116 25.03 -4.23 2.32
C ILE A 116 26.21 -4.70 3.16
N ASN A 117 26.88 -5.75 2.71
CA ASN A 117 28.14 -6.17 3.33
C ASN A 117 29.14 -5.00 3.29
N LYS A 118 29.84 -4.76 4.40
CA LYS A 118 30.80 -3.65 4.56
C LYS A 118 31.92 -3.63 3.52
N ASP A 119 32.29 -4.81 2.98
CA ASP A 119 33.38 -4.98 2.02
C ASP A 119 32.94 -4.58 0.60
N LEU A 120 31.64 -4.39 0.36
CA LEU A 120 31.09 -3.99 -0.92
C LEU A 120 31.28 -2.50 -1.17
N LYS A 121 31.83 -2.15 -2.33
CA LYS A 121 31.99 -0.74 -2.75
C LYS A 121 30.83 -0.32 -3.64
N LEU A 122 30.06 0.65 -3.20
CA LEU A 122 28.98 1.23 -4.00
C LEU A 122 29.47 2.36 -4.89
N ASN A 123 28.92 2.44 -6.08
CA ASN A 123 29.09 3.56 -7.00
C ASN A 123 28.49 4.84 -6.38
N LYS A 124 29.24 5.93 -6.37
CA LYS A 124 28.83 7.20 -5.75
C LYS A 124 27.56 7.78 -6.40
N THR A 125 27.42 7.61 -7.72
CA THR A 125 26.21 8.10 -8.45
C THR A 125 24.98 7.35 -7.99
N PHE A 126 25.05 6.02 -7.91
CA PHE A 126 23.97 5.18 -7.40
C PHE A 126 23.56 5.59 -5.97
N GLN A 127 24.55 5.71 -5.06
CA GLN A 127 24.29 6.11 -3.68
C GLN A 127 23.55 7.45 -3.60
N LYS A 128 24.04 8.49 -4.31
CA LYS A 128 23.39 9.81 -4.35
C LYS A 128 21.97 9.75 -4.92
N THR A 129 21.75 8.96 -5.97
CA THR A 129 20.41 8.81 -6.56
C THR A 129 19.43 8.27 -5.56
N ILE A 130 19.81 7.24 -4.79
CA ILE A 130 18.93 6.60 -3.80
C ILE A 130 18.64 7.53 -2.63
N GLU A 131 19.67 8.17 -2.07
CA GLU A 131 19.52 9.08 -0.94
C GLU A 131 18.62 10.28 -1.29
N ASN A 132 18.79 10.83 -2.50
CA ASN A 132 18.07 12.04 -2.91
C ASN A 132 16.62 11.77 -3.40
N ASN A 133 16.37 10.64 -4.04
CA ASN A 133 15.10 10.45 -4.77
C ASN A 133 14.18 9.38 -4.14
N TYR A 134 14.69 8.46 -3.33
CA TYR A 134 13.90 7.35 -2.81
C TYR A 134 13.68 7.38 -1.30
N SER A 135 14.19 8.41 -0.61
CA SER A 135 14.13 8.50 0.87
C SER A 135 14.59 7.21 1.54
N SER A 136 15.61 6.56 0.97
CA SER A 136 16.10 5.27 1.44
C SER A 136 17.46 5.43 2.13
N GLU A 137 17.65 4.66 3.20
CA GLU A 137 18.90 4.64 3.95
C GLU A 137 19.75 3.42 3.54
N ILE A 138 21.09 3.61 3.53
CA ILE A 138 22.03 2.53 3.22
C ILE A 138 22.83 2.21 4.46
N PHE A 139 22.74 0.98 4.92
CA PHE A 139 23.47 0.47 6.07
C PHE A 139 24.54 -0.55 5.65
N ARG A 140 25.66 -0.57 6.39
CA ARG A 140 26.74 -1.51 6.18
C ARG A 140 26.81 -2.51 7.31
N PHE A 141 26.80 -3.78 6.99
CA PHE A 141 26.89 -4.84 7.99
C PHE A 141 28.17 -5.68 7.87
N ASN A 142 28.55 -6.25 8.99
CA ASN A 142 29.67 -7.19 9.06
C ASN A 142 29.15 -8.61 9.30
N LYS A 143 29.48 -9.53 8.40
CA LYS A 143 29.10 -10.95 8.53
C LYS A 143 29.57 -11.62 9.81
N LYS A 144 30.61 -11.09 10.46
CA LYS A 144 31.13 -11.60 11.73
C LYS A 144 30.34 -11.19 12.96
N SER A 145 29.43 -10.21 12.82
CA SER A 145 28.60 -9.64 13.90
C SER A 145 27.12 -9.54 13.52
N LEU A 146 26.56 -10.60 12.93
CA LEU A 146 25.18 -10.62 12.46
C LEU A 146 24.16 -10.43 13.58
N SER A 147 24.44 -10.93 14.78
CA SER A 147 23.53 -10.72 15.93
C SER A 147 23.34 -9.24 16.25
N THR A 148 24.45 -8.48 16.29
CA THR A 148 24.40 -7.02 16.50
C THR A 148 23.70 -6.33 15.34
N THR A 149 24.03 -6.69 14.11
CA THR A 149 23.39 -6.13 12.90
C THR A 149 21.88 -6.37 12.89
N ASN A 150 21.43 -7.59 13.23
CA ASN A 150 20.00 -7.90 13.25
C ASN A 150 19.25 -7.17 14.37
N LYS A 151 19.94 -6.91 15.49
CA LYS A 151 19.39 -6.03 16.52
C LYS A 151 19.26 -4.58 16.04
N GLU A 152 20.31 -4.03 15.44
CA GLU A 152 20.30 -2.68 14.85
C GLU A 152 19.21 -2.52 13.80
N LEU A 153 19.01 -3.55 12.96
CA LEU A 153 17.95 -3.61 11.97
C LEU A 153 16.56 -3.55 12.62
N SER A 154 16.32 -4.38 13.65
CA SER A 154 15.04 -4.40 14.36
C SER A 154 14.79 -3.08 15.10
N ASP A 155 15.81 -2.50 15.74
CA ASP A 155 15.72 -1.21 16.41
C ASP A 155 15.40 -0.08 15.41
N TRP A 156 16.05 -0.08 14.24
CA TRP A 156 15.78 0.88 13.16
C TRP A 156 14.33 0.77 12.63
N VAL A 157 13.87 -0.43 12.33
CA VAL A 157 12.47 -0.65 11.87
C VAL A 157 11.48 -0.20 12.93
N SER A 158 11.73 -0.54 14.19
CA SER A 158 10.89 -0.15 15.32
C SER A 158 10.80 1.38 15.45
N GLN A 159 11.93 2.07 15.38
CA GLN A 159 11.99 3.52 15.42
C GLN A 159 11.22 4.16 14.24
N LYS A 160 11.45 3.68 13.01
CA LYS A 160 10.80 4.21 11.80
C LYS A 160 9.29 3.96 11.76
N THR A 161 8.80 2.94 12.46
CA THR A 161 7.38 2.56 12.48
C THR A 161 6.69 2.87 13.82
N GLN A 162 7.24 3.80 14.60
CA GLN A 162 6.69 4.23 15.90
C GLN A 162 6.42 3.05 16.86
N ASN A 163 7.33 2.09 16.91
CA ASN A 163 7.27 0.86 17.72
C ASN A 163 6.06 -0.06 17.40
N LYS A 164 5.43 0.13 16.24
CA LYS A 164 4.35 -0.75 15.79
C LYS A 164 4.89 -2.04 15.18
N ILE A 165 6.02 -1.97 14.47
CA ILE A 165 6.74 -3.13 13.97
C ILE A 165 8.02 -3.27 14.79
N LYS A 166 8.07 -4.29 15.67
CA LYS A 166 9.18 -4.44 16.62
C LYS A 166 10.24 -5.44 16.17
N ASN A 167 9.83 -6.49 15.49
CA ASN A 167 10.71 -7.58 15.05
C ASN A 167 10.61 -7.73 13.55
N ILE A 168 11.74 -7.95 12.90
CA ILE A 168 11.81 -8.24 11.48
C ILE A 168 12.85 -9.33 11.26
N THR A 169 12.59 -10.22 10.31
CA THR A 169 13.54 -11.27 9.96
C THR A 169 14.81 -10.66 9.40
N GLY A 170 15.92 -11.04 10.01
CA GLY A 170 17.20 -10.41 9.82
C GLY A 170 18.00 -10.93 8.63
N ILE A 171 19.24 -10.44 8.58
CA ILE A 171 20.24 -10.76 7.56
C ILE A 171 20.94 -12.06 7.92
N ASN A 172 21.15 -12.92 6.93
CA ASN A 172 21.93 -14.16 7.08
C ASN A 172 23.38 -14.01 6.56
N LYS A 173 24.24 -14.98 6.89
CA LYS A 173 25.68 -14.94 6.60
C LYS A 173 26.03 -14.98 5.10
N ASP A 174 25.15 -15.53 4.27
CA ASP A 174 25.42 -15.73 2.85
C ASP A 174 24.99 -14.53 2.00
N THR A 175 24.25 -13.60 2.61
CA THR A 175 23.74 -12.42 1.95
C THR A 175 24.81 -11.33 1.79
N LYS A 176 24.95 -10.75 0.60
CA LYS A 176 25.73 -9.54 0.35
C LYS A 176 24.88 -8.28 0.37
N LEU A 177 23.60 -8.39 -0.05
CA LEU A 177 22.64 -7.33 -0.14
C LEU A 177 21.28 -7.83 0.34
N THR A 178 20.66 -7.10 1.25
CA THR A 178 19.25 -7.27 1.68
C THR A 178 18.52 -5.96 1.52
N ILE A 179 17.32 -6.02 0.96
CA ILE A 179 16.38 -4.90 0.92
C ILE A 179 15.38 -5.10 2.04
N ILE A 180 15.27 -4.10 2.91
CA ILE A 180 14.32 -4.07 4.02
C ILE A 180 13.31 -2.98 3.74
N ASN A 181 12.07 -3.38 3.75
CA ASN A 181 10.94 -2.50 3.55
C ASN A 181 9.93 -2.74 4.68
N ALA A 182 9.68 -1.71 5.47
CA ALA A 182 8.67 -1.75 6.52
C ALA A 182 7.76 -0.53 6.37
N ILE A 183 6.47 -0.74 6.50
CA ILE A 183 5.49 0.34 6.36
C ILE A 183 4.34 0.15 7.33
N TYR A 184 3.95 1.25 7.96
CA TYR A 184 2.82 1.34 8.87
C TYR A 184 1.92 2.48 8.47
N PHE A 185 0.63 2.21 8.41
CA PHE A 185 -0.41 3.21 8.17
C PHE A 185 -1.34 3.30 9.38
N MET A 186 -1.60 4.54 9.80
CA MET A 186 -2.61 4.87 10.79
C MET A 186 -3.50 5.97 10.22
N GLY A 187 -4.79 5.68 10.08
CA GLY A 187 -5.77 6.63 9.54
C GLY A 187 -6.89 6.90 10.54
N GLU A 188 -7.25 8.15 10.68
CA GLU A 188 -8.47 8.55 11.39
C GLU A 188 -9.63 8.63 10.41
N TRP A 189 -10.76 8.03 10.78
CA TRP A 189 -11.96 8.08 9.92
C TRP A 189 -12.52 9.51 9.80
N ASN A 190 -12.88 9.91 8.61
CA ASN A 190 -13.60 11.18 8.39
C ASN A 190 -15.02 11.12 8.98
N ILE A 191 -15.61 9.94 8.98
CA ILE A 191 -16.89 9.64 9.63
C ILE A 191 -16.58 8.61 10.73
N PRO A 192 -16.38 9.07 12.00
CA PRO A 192 -15.92 8.19 13.07
C PRO A 192 -17.01 7.20 13.50
N PHE A 193 -16.58 6.05 13.97
CA PHE A 193 -17.47 5.10 14.66
C PHE A 193 -17.55 5.46 16.14
N LYS A 194 -18.73 5.27 16.73
CA LYS A 194 -18.96 5.46 18.16
C LYS A 194 -18.71 4.15 18.90
N LYS A 195 -17.87 4.16 19.93
CA LYS A 195 -17.53 2.96 20.72
C LYS A 195 -18.76 2.27 21.31
N GLU A 196 -19.74 3.04 21.77
CA GLU A 196 -20.98 2.52 22.32
C GLU A 196 -21.87 1.80 21.31
N LYS A 197 -21.57 1.94 20.01
CA LYS A 197 -22.25 1.22 18.93
C LYS A 197 -21.50 -0.04 18.46
N THR A 198 -20.29 -0.26 18.95
CA THR A 198 -19.54 -1.49 18.70
C THR A 198 -20.23 -2.65 19.40
N LYS A 199 -20.44 -3.74 18.67
CA LYS A 199 -21.10 -4.95 19.17
C LYS A 199 -20.36 -6.17 18.70
N GLU A 200 -20.21 -7.14 19.56
CA GLU A 200 -19.75 -8.46 19.20
C GLU A 200 -20.79 -9.17 18.31
N LYS A 201 -20.34 -9.72 17.20
CA LYS A 201 -21.13 -10.48 16.23
C LYS A 201 -20.32 -11.63 15.66
N LYS A 202 -21.01 -12.58 15.04
CA LYS A 202 -20.37 -13.67 14.31
C LYS A 202 -19.73 -13.17 13.03
N PHE A 203 -18.52 -13.64 12.75
CA PHE A 203 -17.83 -13.54 11.49
C PHE A 203 -17.62 -14.94 10.93
N HIS A 204 -17.97 -15.16 9.68
CA HIS A 204 -17.82 -16.44 8.99
C HIS A 204 -16.46 -16.48 8.30
N THR A 205 -15.54 -17.27 8.83
CA THR A 205 -14.17 -17.34 8.29
C THR A 205 -14.11 -18.01 6.91
N ILE A 206 -13.00 -17.86 6.21
CA ILE A 206 -12.75 -18.54 4.93
C ILE A 206 -12.74 -20.07 5.09
N GLN A 207 -12.45 -20.57 6.30
CA GLN A 207 -12.47 -21.99 6.66
C GLN A 207 -13.88 -22.50 7.04
N LYS A 208 -14.90 -21.62 6.89
CA LYS A 208 -16.31 -21.89 7.21
C LYS A 208 -16.59 -22.09 8.71
N GLU A 209 -15.77 -21.47 9.54
CA GLU A 209 -15.96 -21.39 10.97
C GLU A 209 -16.63 -20.07 11.36
N GLU A 210 -17.36 -20.07 12.47
CA GLU A 210 -17.90 -18.86 13.06
C GLU A 210 -17.06 -18.43 14.26
N ILE A 211 -16.63 -17.19 14.25
CA ILE A 211 -15.86 -16.59 15.34
C ILE A 211 -16.53 -15.31 15.83
N ASP A 212 -16.31 -14.96 17.09
CA ASP A 212 -16.81 -13.71 17.66
C ASP A 212 -15.82 -12.57 17.39
N VAL A 213 -16.33 -11.50 16.76
CA VAL A 213 -15.55 -10.30 16.40
C VAL A 213 -16.33 -9.05 16.79
N ASP A 214 -15.63 -8.03 17.26
CA ASP A 214 -16.22 -6.73 17.50
C ASP A 214 -16.49 -6.00 16.18
N PHE A 215 -17.75 -5.62 15.94
CA PHE A 215 -18.17 -4.85 14.78
C PHE A 215 -18.48 -3.41 15.15
N MET A 216 -17.79 -2.48 14.54
CA MET A 216 -18.11 -1.06 14.55
C MET A 216 -19.33 -0.80 13.69
N ASN A 217 -20.28 -0.01 14.18
CA ASN A 217 -21.52 0.26 13.47
C ASN A 217 -21.71 1.76 13.25
N ASN A 218 -22.12 2.12 12.04
CA ASN A 218 -22.41 3.49 11.67
C ASN A 218 -23.58 3.55 10.65
N ASN A 219 -24.27 4.69 10.58
CA ASN A 219 -25.25 4.98 9.54
C ASN A 219 -24.93 6.37 8.99
N ALA A 220 -24.45 6.43 7.75
CA ALA A 220 -23.99 7.67 7.14
C ALA A 220 -24.03 7.58 5.59
N LEU A 221 -23.76 8.73 4.96
CA LEU A 221 -23.64 8.83 3.51
C LEU A 221 -22.23 8.43 3.07
N TYR A 222 -22.12 7.31 2.39
CA TYR A 222 -20.89 6.80 1.79
C TYR A 222 -21.00 6.71 0.27
N ASN A 223 -19.88 6.74 -0.43
CA ASN A 223 -19.80 6.25 -1.79
C ASN A 223 -19.95 4.73 -1.74
N TYR A 224 -20.85 4.22 -2.54
CA TYR A 224 -21.27 2.83 -2.51
C TYR A 224 -21.52 2.31 -3.93
N TYR A 225 -21.14 1.08 -4.17
CA TYR A 225 -21.43 0.32 -5.38
C TYR A 225 -21.95 -1.07 -5.03
N GLU A 226 -22.83 -1.60 -5.82
CA GLU A 226 -23.21 -3.02 -5.80
C GLU A 226 -23.63 -3.50 -7.18
N ASP A 227 -23.34 -4.75 -7.43
CA ASP A 227 -23.84 -5.52 -8.56
C ASP A 227 -24.38 -6.89 -8.09
N ASN A 228 -24.42 -7.89 -8.97
CA ASN A 228 -24.89 -9.23 -8.61
C ASN A 228 -23.86 -10.02 -7.77
N GLU A 229 -22.59 -9.64 -7.77
CA GLU A 229 -21.48 -10.37 -7.19
C GLU A 229 -20.90 -9.74 -5.93
N ILE A 230 -20.88 -8.41 -5.87
CA ILE A 230 -20.23 -7.65 -4.80
C ILE A 230 -21.07 -6.51 -4.25
N GLN A 231 -20.69 -6.11 -3.05
CA GLN A 231 -20.94 -4.79 -2.49
C GLN A 231 -19.59 -4.10 -2.28
N CYS A 232 -19.52 -2.79 -2.52
CA CYS A 232 -18.33 -2.02 -2.29
C CYS A 232 -18.66 -0.71 -1.57
N VAL A 233 -17.93 -0.41 -0.49
CA VAL A 233 -18.07 0.83 0.28
C VAL A 233 -16.73 1.55 0.36
N TYR A 234 -16.79 2.89 0.29
CA TYR A 234 -15.63 3.77 0.36
C TYR A 234 -15.64 4.51 1.69
N LEU A 235 -14.69 4.21 2.54
CA LEU A 235 -14.53 4.79 3.86
C LEU A 235 -13.46 5.88 3.81
N PRO A 236 -13.85 7.17 3.83
CA PRO A 236 -12.87 8.26 3.75
C PRO A 236 -12.13 8.42 5.08
N TYR A 237 -10.82 8.63 4.99
CA TYR A 237 -10.01 9.07 6.11
C TYR A 237 -10.04 10.62 6.25
N LYS A 238 -9.72 11.13 7.43
CA LYS A 238 -9.67 12.58 7.70
C LYS A 238 -8.87 13.34 6.65
N LYS A 239 -9.22 14.62 6.49
CA LYS A 239 -8.63 15.53 5.50
C LYS A 239 -8.81 15.06 4.05
N ASP A 240 -9.59 14.02 3.82
CA ASP A 240 -9.95 13.52 2.49
C ASP A 240 -8.75 13.18 1.58
N GLN A 241 -7.62 12.77 2.21
CA GLN A 241 -6.37 12.45 1.52
C GLN A 241 -6.32 10.99 1.08
N PHE A 242 -6.88 10.10 1.90
CA PHE A 242 -6.93 8.66 1.67
C PHE A 242 -8.35 8.15 1.81
N LYS A 243 -8.62 7.03 1.16
CA LYS A 243 -9.86 6.27 1.30
C LYS A 243 -9.54 4.79 1.49
N MET A 244 -10.30 4.10 2.31
CA MET A 244 -10.35 2.64 2.29
C MET A 244 -11.48 2.22 1.37
N ILE A 245 -11.20 1.34 0.43
CA ILE A 245 -12.17 0.69 -0.43
C ILE A 245 -12.36 -0.72 0.11
N VAL A 246 -13.56 -1.09 0.49
CA VAL A 246 -13.89 -2.43 0.98
C VAL A 246 -14.75 -3.12 -0.04
N ILE A 247 -14.31 -4.27 -0.55
CA ILE A 247 -15.01 -5.09 -1.53
C ILE A 247 -15.46 -6.37 -0.83
N LEU A 248 -16.77 -6.51 -0.67
CA LEU A 248 -17.41 -7.63 -0.01
C LEU A 248 -18.14 -8.49 -1.06
N PRO A 249 -17.79 -9.78 -1.23
CA PRO A 249 -18.57 -10.68 -2.06
C PRO A 249 -20.01 -10.79 -1.55
N LYS A 250 -21.00 -10.91 -2.43
CA LYS A 250 -22.38 -11.22 -1.99
C LYS A 250 -22.54 -12.68 -1.56
N GLU A 251 -21.75 -13.56 -2.15
CA GLU A 251 -21.62 -14.95 -1.74
C GLU A 251 -20.66 -15.06 -0.55
N MET A 252 -21.11 -15.63 0.56
CA MET A 252 -20.39 -15.73 1.83
C MET A 252 -18.96 -16.30 1.68
N TYR A 253 -18.74 -17.21 0.75
CA TYR A 253 -17.45 -17.84 0.47
C TYR A 253 -16.92 -17.50 -0.93
N GLY A 254 -17.39 -16.42 -1.53
CA GLY A 254 -17.08 -15.98 -2.90
C GLY A 254 -15.76 -15.23 -3.06
N LEU A 255 -14.99 -15.01 -1.97
CA LEU A 255 -13.79 -14.17 -2.00
C LEU A 255 -12.80 -14.55 -3.11
N ASN A 256 -12.50 -15.85 -3.24
CA ASN A 256 -11.52 -16.33 -4.23
C ASN A 256 -11.91 -16.00 -5.67
N GLU A 257 -13.20 -16.01 -5.99
CA GLU A 257 -13.67 -15.67 -7.35
C GLU A 257 -13.56 -14.17 -7.63
N ILE A 258 -13.79 -13.34 -6.61
CA ILE A 258 -13.57 -11.89 -6.72
C ILE A 258 -12.09 -11.56 -6.85
N GLU A 259 -11.22 -12.21 -6.07
CA GLU A 259 -9.76 -12.02 -6.15
C GLU A 259 -9.19 -12.31 -7.55
N LYS A 260 -9.72 -13.30 -8.25
CA LYS A 260 -9.30 -13.61 -9.65
C LYS A 260 -9.64 -12.51 -10.64
N LYS A 261 -10.70 -11.73 -10.36
CA LYS A 261 -11.16 -10.62 -11.20
C LYS A 261 -10.45 -9.30 -10.90
N LEU A 262 -9.77 -9.20 -9.75
CA LEU A 262 -9.13 -7.97 -9.32
C LEU A 262 -8.00 -7.56 -10.26
N ASN A 263 -8.17 -6.39 -10.85
CA ASN A 263 -7.17 -5.70 -11.64
C ASN A 263 -7.52 -4.19 -11.68
N PRO A 264 -6.64 -3.32 -12.20
CA PRO A 264 -6.92 -1.88 -12.23
C PRO A 264 -8.18 -1.49 -13.00
N GLU A 265 -8.51 -2.21 -14.07
CA GLU A 265 -9.70 -1.94 -14.88
C GLU A 265 -10.99 -2.28 -14.09
N TYR A 266 -11.01 -3.44 -13.43
CA TYR A 266 -12.13 -3.85 -12.57
C TYR A 266 -12.38 -2.82 -11.48
N LEU A 267 -11.34 -2.38 -10.78
CA LEU A 267 -11.46 -1.34 -9.74
C LEU A 267 -11.95 -0.02 -10.32
N SER A 268 -11.40 0.40 -11.47
CA SER A 268 -11.83 1.63 -12.16
C SER A 268 -13.30 1.60 -12.55
N ASN A 269 -13.84 0.45 -12.99
CA ASN A 269 -15.23 0.28 -13.33
C ASN A 269 -16.15 0.42 -12.11
N ILE A 270 -15.76 -0.16 -10.97
CA ILE A 270 -16.45 0.02 -9.69
C ILE A 270 -16.43 1.50 -9.28
N GLU A 271 -15.28 2.17 -9.39
CA GLU A 271 -15.13 3.58 -9.01
C GLU A 271 -15.98 4.52 -9.86
N LYS A 272 -16.05 4.31 -11.17
CA LYS A 272 -16.90 5.12 -12.07
C LYS A 272 -18.39 4.93 -11.84
N SER A 273 -18.78 3.79 -11.29
CA SER A 273 -20.18 3.39 -11.11
C SER A 273 -20.69 3.61 -9.68
N ASN A 274 -19.82 4.02 -8.74
CA ASN A 274 -20.25 4.26 -7.37
C ASN A 274 -21.13 5.51 -7.25
N LEU A 275 -22.07 5.44 -6.30
CA LEU A 275 -22.99 6.55 -6.02
C LEU A 275 -23.01 6.82 -4.51
N ARG A 276 -23.25 8.06 -4.13
CA ARG A 276 -23.44 8.42 -2.72
C ARG A 276 -24.78 7.89 -2.23
N ARG A 277 -24.75 7.03 -1.23
CA ARG A 277 -25.90 6.34 -0.64
C ARG A 277 -25.87 6.44 0.88
N GLU A 278 -27.03 6.41 1.50
CA GLU A 278 -27.15 6.16 2.93
C GLU A 278 -26.90 4.67 3.16
N VAL A 279 -25.86 4.36 3.96
CA VAL A 279 -25.41 3.00 4.22
C VAL A 279 -25.42 2.74 5.73
N GLN A 280 -26.16 1.71 6.12
CA GLN A 280 -26.02 1.09 7.43
C GLN A 280 -24.81 0.15 7.38
N LEU A 281 -23.69 0.62 7.94
CA LEU A 281 -22.42 -0.03 7.89
C LEU A 281 -22.15 -0.82 9.19
N SER A 282 -21.74 -2.07 9.05
CA SER A 282 -21.19 -2.91 10.11
C SER A 282 -19.85 -3.45 9.65
N PHE A 283 -18.76 -3.05 10.31
CA PHE A 283 -17.40 -3.31 9.88
C PHE A 283 -16.56 -3.85 11.05
N PRO A 284 -15.83 -4.96 10.89
CA PRO A 284 -15.10 -5.58 11.98
C PRO A 284 -13.89 -4.75 12.41
N LYS A 285 -13.55 -4.84 13.70
CA LYS A 285 -12.26 -4.39 14.22
C LYS A 285 -11.25 -5.49 13.99
N PHE A 286 -10.06 -5.12 13.52
CA PHE A 286 -8.99 -6.11 13.32
C PHE A 286 -7.60 -5.48 13.37
N LYS A 287 -6.62 -6.37 13.57
CA LYS A 287 -5.20 -6.07 13.41
C LYS A 287 -4.59 -7.11 12.50
N ILE A 288 -3.81 -6.67 11.55
CA ILE A 288 -3.05 -7.57 10.67
C ILE A 288 -1.60 -7.13 10.67
N GLU A 289 -0.72 -8.06 10.98
CA GLU A 289 0.72 -7.94 10.79
C GLU A 289 1.15 -8.99 9.76
N SER A 290 1.80 -8.55 8.70
CA SER A 290 2.29 -9.46 7.66
C SER A 290 3.78 -9.27 7.47
N GLU A 291 4.50 -10.39 7.34
CA GLU A 291 5.90 -10.42 6.93
C GLU A 291 6.01 -11.29 5.68
N LEU A 292 6.53 -10.70 4.62
CA LEU A 292 6.58 -11.29 3.29
C LEU A 292 8.02 -11.37 2.80
N PHE A 293 8.37 -12.50 2.21
CA PHE A 293 9.61 -12.77 1.50
C PHE A 293 9.28 -13.02 0.01
N PRO A 294 9.17 -11.98 -0.82
CA PRO A 294 8.52 -12.08 -2.12
C PRO A 294 9.36 -12.77 -3.20
N ILE A 295 10.61 -13.13 -2.94
CA ILE A 295 11.55 -13.66 -3.96
C ILE A 295 10.95 -14.86 -4.68
N GLU A 296 10.54 -15.89 -3.95
CA GLU A 296 9.98 -17.11 -4.56
C GLU A 296 8.74 -16.82 -5.41
N SER A 297 7.87 -15.93 -4.95
CA SER A 297 6.68 -15.52 -5.70
C SER A 297 7.03 -14.75 -6.96
N ILE A 298 8.03 -13.87 -6.90
CA ILE A 298 8.51 -13.12 -8.06
C ILE A 298 9.17 -14.06 -9.07
N GLU A 299 9.94 -15.06 -8.61
CA GLU A 299 10.53 -16.09 -9.47
C GLU A 299 9.45 -16.94 -10.17
N LYS A 300 8.40 -17.34 -9.45
CA LYS A 300 7.23 -18.05 -10.04
C LYS A 300 6.49 -17.20 -11.10
N MET A 301 6.55 -15.88 -11.01
CA MET A 301 6.04 -14.98 -12.04
C MET A 301 6.96 -14.89 -13.26
N GLY A 302 8.12 -15.56 -13.25
CA GLY A 302 9.09 -15.59 -14.35
C GLY A 302 10.17 -14.50 -14.28
N TYR A 303 10.35 -13.83 -13.16
CA TYR A 303 11.38 -12.80 -12.93
C TYR A 303 12.46 -13.36 -12.02
N THR A 304 13.53 -13.93 -12.61
CA THR A 304 14.53 -14.72 -11.89
C THR A 304 15.94 -14.15 -11.93
N GLU A 305 16.25 -13.31 -12.94
CA GLU A 305 17.62 -12.90 -13.22
C GLU A 305 18.24 -12.10 -12.08
N MET A 306 17.47 -11.16 -11.50
CA MET A 306 17.95 -10.31 -10.40
C MET A 306 18.38 -11.08 -9.13
N PHE A 307 17.92 -12.33 -8.98
CA PHE A 307 18.24 -13.23 -7.86
C PHE A 307 19.31 -14.26 -8.22
N SER A 308 19.64 -14.39 -9.49
CA SER A 308 20.52 -15.42 -10.02
C SER A 308 21.99 -14.97 -10.09
N ASN A 309 22.87 -15.91 -10.48
CA ASN A 309 24.27 -15.58 -10.75
C ASN A 309 24.50 -14.86 -12.11
N LYS A 310 23.43 -14.55 -12.85
CA LYS A 310 23.45 -13.75 -14.07
C LYS A 310 23.10 -12.29 -13.84
N ALA A 311 22.73 -11.94 -12.59
CA ALA A 311 22.34 -10.59 -12.22
C ALA A 311 23.44 -9.58 -12.55
N ASP A 312 23.06 -8.49 -13.21
CA ASP A 312 23.93 -7.37 -13.55
C ASP A 312 23.51 -6.12 -12.78
N PHE A 313 24.19 -5.87 -11.66
CA PHE A 313 24.05 -4.67 -10.84
C PHE A 313 25.28 -3.75 -10.95
N SER A 314 25.90 -3.69 -12.12
CA SER A 314 27.13 -2.93 -12.33
C SER A 314 26.95 -1.40 -12.24
N ASN A 315 25.71 -0.88 -12.27
CA ASN A 315 25.44 0.52 -11.90
C ASN A 315 25.50 0.74 -10.38
N MET A 316 25.33 -0.32 -9.58
CA MET A 316 25.39 -0.27 -8.11
C MET A 316 26.84 -0.44 -7.59
N SER A 317 27.58 -1.40 -8.16
CA SER A 317 28.93 -1.76 -7.73
C SER A 317 29.69 -2.47 -8.84
N ASP A 318 31.03 -2.35 -8.84
CA ASP A 318 31.90 -3.14 -9.72
C ASP A 318 32.04 -4.61 -9.23
N ASP A 319 31.71 -4.86 -7.96
CA ASP A 319 31.66 -6.22 -7.42
C ASP A 319 30.39 -6.94 -7.89
N PHE A 320 30.49 -8.25 -8.11
CA PHE A 320 29.30 -9.05 -8.39
C PHE A 320 28.31 -9.06 -7.21
N ILE A 321 27.09 -8.61 -7.49
CA ILE A 321 25.97 -8.55 -6.55
C ILE A 321 24.74 -9.18 -7.18
N LYS A 322 23.94 -9.84 -6.34
CA LYS A 322 22.56 -10.19 -6.61
C LYS A 322 21.70 -9.86 -5.38
N ILE A 323 20.42 -9.69 -5.57
CA ILE A 323 19.48 -9.53 -4.45
C ILE A 323 19.44 -10.87 -3.70
N GLY A 324 19.91 -10.88 -2.46
CA GLY A 324 19.96 -12.08 -1.63
C GLY A 324 18.72 -12.28 -0.78
N ASN A 325 18.08 -11.18 -0.38
CA ASN A 325 16.82 -11.21 0.37
C ASN A 325 16.04 -9.90 0.17
N ILE A 326 14.72 -10.02 0.23
CA ILE A 326 13.78 -8.91 0.35
C ILE A 326 12.85 -9.25 1.51
N THR A 327 12.83 -8.41 2.53
CA THR A 327 11.88 -8.53 3.62
C THR A 327 10.91 -7.35 3.58
N HIS A 328 9.63 -7.64 3.44
CA HIS A 328 8.55 -6.66 3.45
C HIS A 328 7.66 -6.90 4.65
N LYS A 329 7.54 -5.91 5.52
CA LYS A 329 6.74 -6.01 6.73
C LYS A 329 5.73 -4.89 6.84
N THR A 330 4.50 -5.24 7.16
CA THR A 330 3.38 -4.31 7.26
C THR A 330 2.60 -4.51 8.53
N PHE A 331 1.96 -3.45 8.98
CA PHE A 331 1.04 -3.48 10.11
C PHE A 331 -0.14 -2.56 9.83
N ILE A 332 -1.35 -3.04 10.13
CA ILE A 332 -2.57 -2.24 10.15
C ILE A 332 -3.39 -2.56 11.38
N GLU A 333 -4.00 -1.54 11.95
CA GLU A 333 -4.96 -1.63 13.04
C GLU A 333 -6.20 -0.83 12.67
N ILE A 334 -7.36 -1.48 12.68
CA ILE A 334 -8.66 -0.91 12.37
C ILE A 334 -9.50 -0.93 13.65
N ASP A 335 -9.82 0.25 14.14
CA ASP A 335 -10.66 0.46 15.30
C ASP A 335 -11.57 1.69 15.13
N GLU A 336 -12.37 2.02 16.14
CA GLU A 336 -13.29 3.17 16.12
C GLU A 336 -12.58 4.52 16.14
N THR A 337 -11.36 4.53 16.62
CA THR A 337 -10.66 5.75 16.98
C THR A 337 -9.52 6.06 16.00
N LYS A 338 -9.16 7.33 15.90
CA LYS A 338 -8.70 8.26 16.94
C LYS A 338 -9.40 9.62 16.78
N THR A 339 -10.58 9.76 17.32
CA THR A 339 -11.14 11.11 17.41
C THR A 339 -11.73 11.33 18.79
N GLU A 340 -10.96 11.99 19.67
CA GLU A 340 -11.57 12.78 20.72
C GLU A 340 -12.27 13.97 20.07
N ALA A 341 -13.57 14.08 20.35
CA ALA A 341 -14.46 15.21 20.10
C ALA A 341 -14.44 15.83 18.69
N ALA A 342 -15.31 15.34 17.82
CA ALA A 342 -15.82 16.14 16.71
C ALA A 342 -17.32 16.35 16.88
N ALA A 343 -17.69 17.59 17.03
CA ALA A 343 -19.09 18.05 16.98
C ALA A 343 -19.71 17.58 15.66
N ILE A 344 -20.75 16.78 15.76
CA ILE A 344 -21.58 16.39 14.64
C ILE A 344 -22.32 17.64 14.18
N THR A 345 -21.91 18.21 13.05
CA THR A 345 -22.74 19.18 12.37
C THR A 345 -23.80 18.38 11.59
N GLU A 346 -24.94 18.15 12.21
CA GLU A 346 -26.16 17.79 11.49
C GLU A 346 -26.49 18.94 10.56
N ILE A 347 -26.18 18.80 9.28
CA ILE A 347 -26.72 19.69 8.26
C ILE A 347 -28.15 19.22 8.00
N GLY A 348 -29.07 19.73 8.80
CA GLY A 348 -30.48 19.68 8.53
C GLY A 348 -30.78 20.54 7.29
N MET A 349 -30.91 19.97 6.12
CA MET A 349 -31.48 20.63 4.99
C MET A 349 -33.00 20.76 5.20
N VAL A 350 -33.43 21.91 5.66
CA VAL A 350 -34.85 22.33 5.57
C VAL A 350 -35.07 22.88 4.17
N GLY A 351 -35.53 22.04 3.27
CA GLY A 351 -35.97 22.44 1.94
C GLY A 351 -37.48 22.34 1.85
N ASN A 352 -38.19 23.48 1.84
CA ASN A 352 -39.57 23.55 1.43
C ASN A 352 -39.68 23.27 -0.07
N GLY A 353 -40.08 22.07 -0.43
CA GLY A 353 -40.37 21.69 -1.80
C GLY A 353 -41.22 20.43 -1.83
N THR A 354 -42.47 20.57 -2.22
CA THR A 354 -43.41 19.47 -2.44
C THR A 354 -43.05 18.66 -3.69
N LEU A 355 -41.99 17.86 -3.58
CA LEU A 355 -41.72 16.74 -4.46
C LEU A 355 -41.91 15.48 -3.64
N ARG A 356 -42.70 14.52 -4.10
CA ARG A 356 -42.81 13.18 -3.52
C ARG A 356 -41.41 12.58 -3.42
N LYS A 357 -40.74 12.79 -2.29
CA LYS A 357 -39.47 12.12 -1.94
C LYS A 357 -39.81 10.66 -1.66
N THR A 358 -39.60 9.79 -2.63
CA THR A 358 -39.37 8.38 -2.30
C THR A 358 -38.28 8.36 -1.25
N LYS A 359 -38.55 7.77 -0.07
CA LYS A 359 -37.51 7.60 0.97
C LYS A 359 -36.30 6.93 0.33
N PRO A 360 -35.09 7.49 0.43
CA PRO A 360 -33.93 6.85 -0.13
C PRO A 360 -33.81 5.46 0.48
N THR A 361 -33.62 4.46 -0.36
CA THR A 361 -33.44 3.08 0.10
C THR A 361 -32.09 3.01 0.82
N ILE A 362 -32.12 2.74 2.12
CA ILE A 362 -30.90 2.53 2.92
C ILE A 362 -30.24 1.24 2.46
N LYS A 363 -28.96 1.32 2.13
CA LYS A 363 -28.15 0.14 1.81
C LYS A 363 -27.57 -0.47 3.07
N ILE A 364 -27.56 -1.81 3.15
CA ILE A 364 -26.98 -2.55 4.28
C ILE A 364 -25.64 -3.11 3.80
N PHE A 365 -24.57 -2.76 4.50
CA PHE A 365 -23.23 -3.30 4.29
C PHE A 365 -22.77 -3.94 5.58
N ASN A 366 -22.77 -5.28 5.64
CA ASN A 366 -22.37 -6.05 6.80
C ASN A 366 -21.18 -6.93 6.42
N ALA A 367 -19.96 -6.53 6.81
CA ALA A 367 -18.73 -7.24 6.49
C ALA A 367 -18.49 -8.41 7.46
N ASP A 368 -19.42 -9.36 7.49
CA ASP A 368 -19.44 -10.53 8.41
C ASP A 368 -18.82 -11.80 7.82
N HIS A 369 -18.19 -11.70 6.66
CA HIS A 369 -17.50 -12.80 5.98
C HIS A 369 -16.31 -12.27 5.18
N PRO A 370 -15.46 -13.12 4.58
CA PRO A 370 -14.21 -12.73 3.95
C PRO A 370 -14.34 -11.59 2.93
N PHE A 371 -13.52 -10.56 3.08
CA PHE A 371 -13.51 -9.39 2.21
C PHE A 371 -12.09 -8.91 1.88
N ILE A 372 -11.98 -8.11 0.82
CA ILE A 372 -10.77 -7.41 0.39
C ILE A 372 -10.90 -5.93 0.76
N PHE A 373 -9.78 -5.33 1.10
CA PHE A 373 -9.70 -3.89 1.31
C PHE A 373 -8.44 -3.30 0.72
N LEU A 374 -8.56 -2.06 0.22
CA LEU A 374 -7.45 -1.29 -0.32
C LEU A 374 -7.37 0.05 0.42
N ILE A 375 -6.16 0.56 0.63
CA ILE A 375 -5.96 1.96 1.03
C ILE A 375 -5.34 2.69 -0.15
N VAL A 376 -6.04 3.74 -0.58
CA VAL A 376 -5.75 4.46 -1.83
C VAL A 376 -5.56 5.94 -1.54
N GLU A 377 -4.55 6.55 -2.17
CA GLU A 377 -4.38 8.01 -2.17
C GLU A 377 -5.43 8.63 -3.11
N LYS A 378 -6.24 9.55 -2.58
CA LYS A 378 -7.48 9.95 -3.24
C LYS A 378 -7.31 10.79 -4.51
N LYS A 379 -6.22 11.56 -4.62
CA LYS A 379 -6.02 12.46 -5.77
C LYS A 379 -5.46 11.75 -6.99
N THR A 380 -4.72 10.67 -6.77
CA THR A 380 -4.04 9.93 -7.83
C THR A 380 -4.66 8.57 -8.08
N ASP A 381 -5.46 8.07 -7.13
CA ASP A 381 -5.92 6.69 -7.05
C ASP A 381 -4.77 5.67 -6.98
N ALA A 382 -3.59 6.10 -6.48
CA ALA A 382 -2.47 5.22 -6.22
C ALA A 382 -2.82 4.25 -5.09
N ILE A 383 -2.73 2.96 -5.36
CA ILE A 383 -2.91 1.91 -4.35
C ILE A 383 -1.67 1.88 -3.47
N LEU A 384 -1.85 2.22 -2.19
CA LEU A 384 -0.78 2.18 -1.19
C LEU A 384 -0.71 0.83 -0.49
N PHE A 385 -1.88 0.27 -0.19
CA PHE A 385 -2.01 -1.03 0.47
C PHE A 385 -3.14 -1.82 -0.13
N ILE A 386 -3.00 -3.14 -0.06
CA ILE A 386 -4.05 -4.11 -0.36
C ILE A 386 -3.99 -5.22 0.67
N GLY A 387 -5.17 -5.65 1.14
CA GLY A 387 -5.28 -6.72 2.11
C GLY A 387 -6.60 -7.46 2.03
N ARG A 388 -6.68 -8.53 2.79
CA ARG A 388 -7.91 -9.28 3.02
C ARG A 388 -8.06 -9.64 4.47
N PHE A 389 -9.29 -9.67 4.94
CA PHE A 389 -9.68 -10.16 6.24
C PHE A 389 -10.53 -11.42 6.07
N VAL A 390 -10.05 -12.55 6.56
CA VAL A 390 -10.63 -13.88 6.31
C VAL A 390 -10.74 -14.75 7.57
N GLU A 391 -10.06 -14.34 8.64
CA GLU A 391 -10.02 -15.02 9.95
C GLU A 391 -9.76 -13.99 11.05
N LYS A 392 -9.78 -14.39 12.35
CA LYS A 392 -9.45 -13.48 13.48
C LYS A 392 -7.97 -13.45 13.76
#